data_4f37b1edc9b633b93a35633643ff51c6
#
_entry.id   4f37b1edc9b633b93a35633643ff51c6
#
_cell.length_a   1.000
_cell.length_b   1.000
_cell.length_c   1.000
_cell.angle_alpha   90.00
_cell.angle_beta   90.00
_cell.angle_gamma   90.00
#
_symmetry.space_group_name_H-M   'P 1'
#
loop_
_entity.id
_entity.type
_entity.pdbx_description
1 polymer ?
#
loop_
_entity_poly.entity_id
_entity_poly.type
_entity_poly.pdbx_seq_one_letter_code
_entity_poly.pdbx_strand_id
1 'polypeptide(L)'
;MKNLFANLNPSISQQMVNLADQVTYRRPSANRTFDQIFMHGGDMIQQTMLMHSFLSDKDVLFLGDGDGMSMMFGLFATQGLTSRPKSLTVLDFDERMVNNIDKFSKDFEFSVPVKASIYNVIDKADPDLRQKFDFFYINPPYGSKNKGLSTIAWLHRCMELCKQESSGCLVIPYDENVLWTVEAMRNIQDFLIKSGFVIRDMVTGMHSYHLPEAPGLTSATLIVDRVENTSSEFEGHILPKEYVINLYGKEREIPKNISDDGTIYGYPNYDWIYGTKFW
;
A
#
# COMPACT_ATOMS: atom_id res chain seq x y z
N MET A 1 -19.81 -11.41 12.18
CA MET A 1 -19.82 -10.06 11.58
C MET A 1 -18.79 -9.23 12.33
N LYS A 2 -17.69 -8.85 11.66
CA LYS A 2 -16.66 -8.01 12.29
C LYS A 2 -17.25 -6.60 12.44
N ASN A 3 -17.35 -6.11 13.67
CA ASN A 3 -17.95 -4.82 13.93
C ASN A 3 -16.91 -3.71 13.71
N LEU A 4 -16.88 -3.14 12.50
CA LEU A 4 -15.99 -2.04 12.15
C LEU A 4 -16.16 -0.84 13.09
N PHE A 5 -17.39 -0.53 13.48
CA PHE A 5 -17.70 0.62 14.34
C PHE A 5 -17.05 0.53 15.73
N ALA A 6 -16.84 -0.68 16.25
CA ALA A 6 -16.14 -0.87 17.54
C ALA A 6 -14.66 -0.48 17.45
N ASN A 7 -14.06 -0.50 16.26
CA ASN A 7 -12.65 -0.22 16.03
C ASN A 7 -12.37 1.20 15.53
N LEU A 8 -13.40 1.99 15.19
CA LEU A 8 -13.24 3.36 14.66
C LEU A 8 -12.69 4.35 15.70
N ASN A 9 -12.95 4.12 16.99
CA ASN A 9 -12.44 4.96 18.07
C ASN A 9 -11.74 4.07 19.12
N PRO A 10 -10.57 3.49 18.80
CA PRO A 10 -9.84 2.68 19.75
C PRO A 10 -9.35 3.54 20.91
N SER A 11 -9.35 2.98 22.12
CA SER A 11 -8.64 3.60 23.22
C SER A 11 -7.14 3.51 22.99
N ILE A 12 -6.51 4.61 22.60
CA ILE A 12 -5.07 4.66 22.34
C ILE A 12 -4.32 4.72 23.66
N SER A 13 -3.54 3.70 23.98
CA SER A 13 -2.70 3.64 25.19
C SER A 13 -1.32 4.28 24.93
N GLN A 14 -0.64 4.69 26.00
CA GLN A 14 0.74 5.16 25.94
C GLN A 14 1.68 4.08 25.34
N GLN A 15 1.41 2.81 25.59
CA GLN A 15 2.16 1.71 24.99
C GLN A 15 2.05 1.73 23.46
N MET A 16 0.84 1.91 22.91
CA MET A 16 0.63 2.00 21.46
C MET A 16 1.39 3.18 20.84
N VAL A 17 1.37 4.33 21.51
CA VAL A 17 2.13 5.51 21.07
C VAL A 17 3.64 5.21 21.05
N ASN A 18 4.18 4.66 22.13
CA ASN A 18 5.61 4.34 22.20
C ASN A 18 6.04 3.33 21.12
N LEU A 19 5.18 2.35 20.80
CA LEU A 19 5.46 1.38 19.72
C LEU A 19 5.38 2.03 18.34
N ALA A 20 4.40 2.90 18.11
CA ALA A 20 4.30 3.67 16.87
C ALA A 20 5.53 4.57 16.64
N ASP A 21 6.04 5.18 17.71
CA ASP A 21 7.26 5.98 17.66
C ASP A 21 8.47 5.13 17.24
N GLN A 22 8.57 3.85 17.68
CA GLN A 22 9.64 2.96 17.23
C GLN A 22 9.58 2.73 15.71
N VAL A 23 8.39 2.57 15.14
CA VAL A 23 8.21 2.38 13.69
C VAL A 23 8.56 3.67 12.95
N THR A 24 7.96 4.80 13.33
CA THR A 24 8.13 6.08 12.65
C THR A 24 9.57 6.60 12.70
N TYR A 25 10.27 6.37 13.82
CA TYR A 25 11.67 6.78 13.99
C TYR A 25 12.65 5.96 13.14
N ARG A 26 12.36 4.67 12.93
CA ARG A 26 13.28 3.75 12.26
C ARG A 26 13.04 3.62 10.76
N ARG A 27 11.88 4.05 10.24
CA ARG A 27 11.64 4.01 8.79
C ARG A 27 12.61 4.95 8.06
N PRO A 28 13.05 4.60 6.83
CA PRO A 28 13.88 5.48 6.01
C PRO A 28 13.19 6.83 5.77
N SER A 29 13.96 7.89 5.51
CA SER A 29 13.37 9.18 5.14
C SER A 29 12.56 9.07 3.84
N ALA A 30 11.42 9.76 3.80
CA ALA A 30 10.53 9.76 2.65
C ALA A 30 11.22 10.32 1.40
N ASN A 31 11.12 9.60 0.29
CA ASN A 31 11.53 10.12 -1.01
C ASN A 31 10.35 10.81 -1.70
N ARG A 32 10.26 12.13 -1.52
CA ARG A 32 9.20 12.98 -2.10
C ARG A 32 9.20 12.98 -3.63
N THR A 33 10.31 12.57 -4.26
CA THR A 33 10.40 12.45 -5.72
C THR A 33 9.46 11.36 -6.24
N PHE A 34 9.19 10.33 -5.43
CA PHE A 34 8.34 9.20 -5.79
C PHE A 34 7.08 9.11 -4.94
N ASP A 35 6.57 10.27 -4.54
CA ASP A 35 5.28 10.41 -3.84
C ASP A 35 5.22 9.66 -2.49
N GLN A 36 6.38 9.40 -1.87
CA GLN A 36 6.45 8.88 -0.52
C GLN A 36 6.11 10.01 0.46
N ILE A 37 4.90 9.95 1.01
CA ILE A 37 4.37 10.92 1.98
C ILE A 37 3.88 10.14 3.18
N PHE A 38 4.50 10.37 4.34
CA PHE A 38 4.21 9.58 5.52
C PHE A 38 2.91 9.98 6.21
N MET A 39 2.12 8.97 6.58
CA MET A 39 1.01 9.07 7.50
C MET A 39 1.49 9.44 8.91
N HIS A 40 0.71 10.21 9.67
CA HIS A 40 1.02 10.50 11.06
C HIS A 40 0.91 9.24 11.95
N GLY A 41 1.77 9.13 12.96
CA GLY A 41 1.84 7.95 13.83
C GLY A 41 0.52 7.62 14.54
N GLY A 42 -0.25 8.65 14.93
CA GLY A 42 -1.58 8.47 15.50
C GLY A 42 -2.56 7.80 14.55
N ASP A 43 -2.54 8.21 13.28
CA ASP A 43 -3.40 7.64 12.24
C ASP A 43 -2.97 6.22 11.88
N MET A 44 -1.66 5.91 11.92
CA MET A 44 -1.14 4.55 11.77
C MET A 44 -1.66 3.62 12.88
N ILE A 45 -1.73 4.11 14.15
CA ILE A 45 -2.34 3.35 15.25
C ILE A 45 -3.81 3.07 14.96
N GLN A 46 -4.58 4.11 14.58
CA GLN A 46 -6.00 3.96 14.26
C GLN A 46 -6.23 2.97 13.13
N GLN A 47 -5.45 3.07 12.04
CA GLN A 47 -5.51 2.16 10.90
C GLN A 47 -5.20 0.72 11.33
N THR A 48 -4.18 0.52 12.18
CA THR A 48 -3.83 -0.80 12.71
C THR A 48 -4.97 -1.39 13.54
N MET A 49 -5.55 -0.60 14.43
CA MET A 49 -6.66 -1.02 15.29
C MET A 49 -7.95 -1.28 14.50
N LEU A 50 -8.20 -0.51 13.44
CA LEU A 50 -9.31 -0.76 12.53
C LEU A 50 -9.15 -2.09 11.80
N MET A 51 -7.96 -2.38 11.32
CA MET A 51 -7.70 -3.44 10.36
C MET A 51 -7.35 -4.79 10.96
N HIS A 52 -6.79 -4.86 12.20
CA HIS A 52 -6.18 -6.07 12.74
C HIS A 52 -7.08 -7.31 12.67
N SER A 53 -8.38 -7.15 12.88
CA SER A 53 -9.32 -8.28 12.85
C SER A 53 -9.53 -8.85 11.44
N PHE A 54 -9.29 -8.06 10.40
CA PHE A 54 -9.37 -8.51 9.00
C PHE A 54 -8.13 -9.32 8.59
N LEU A 55 -7.00 -9.10 9.25
CA LEU A 55 -5.73 -9.77 8.97
C LEU A 55 -5.54 -11.06 9.76
N SER A 56 -6.41 -11.35 10.75
CA SER A 56 -6.28 -12.53 11.62
C SER A 56 -6.18 -13.83 10.82
N ASP A 57 -5.14 -14.61 11.10
CA ASP A 57 -4.87 -15.93 10.49
C ASP A 57 -4.73 -15.93 8.96
N LYS A 58 -4.42 -14.77 8.36
CA LYS A 58 -4.29 -14.60 6.91
C LYS A 58 -2.83 -14.46 6.48
N ASP A 59 -2.54 -14.94 5.27
CA ASP A 59 -1.35 -14.59 4.52
C ASP A 59 -1.59 -13.20 3.90
N VAL A 60 -0.88 -12.17 4.39
CA VAL A 60 -1.13 -10.76 4.07
C VAL A 60 -0.04 -10.21 3.15
N LEU A 61 -0.46 -9.57 2.07
CA LEU A 61 0.39 -8.81 1.16
C LEU A 61 0.35 -7.32 1.50
N PHE A 62 1.51 -6.71 1.71
CA PHE A 62 1.72 -5.26 1.63
C PHE A 62 2.40 -4.96 0.30
N LEU A 63 1.67 -4.32 -0.62
CA LEU A 63 2.21 -3.94 -1.91
C LEU A 63 2.55 -2.46 -1.91
N GLY A 64 3.84 -2.15 -1.71
CA GLY A 64 4.33 -0.86 -1.27
C GLY A 64 4.05 -0.64 0.23
N ASP A 65 5.07 -0.30 1.01
CA ASP A 65 4.93 -0.08 2.46
C ASP A 65 5.75 1.10 2.97
N GLY A 66 5.76 2.20 2.20
CA GLY A 66 6.53 3.40 2.55
C GLY A 66 6.27 3.93 3.96
N ASP A 67 5.06 3.77 4.48
CA ASP A 67 4.71 4.14 5.87
C ASP A 67 5.27 3.19 6.93
N GLY A 68 5.59 1.94 6.58
CA GLY A 68 5.97 0.90 7.54
C GLY A 68 4.79 0.30 8.29
N MET A 69 3.63 0.23 7.64
CA MET A 69 2.43 -0.37 8.25
C MET A 69 2.62 -1.85 8.56
N SER A 70 3.38 -2.60 7.75
CA SER A 70 3.72 -3.99 8.03
C SER A 70 4.50 -4.13 9.35
N MET A 71 5.43 -3.20 9.63
CA MET A 71 6.15 -3.15 10.90
C MET A 71 5.19 -2.86 12.07
N MET A 72 4.23 -1.95 11.88
CA MET A 72 3.23 -1.62 12.90
C MET A 72 2.36 -2.83 13.23
N PHE A 73 1.80 -3.50 12.21
CA PHE A 73 0.97 -4.70 12.40
C PHE A 73 1.76 -5.84 13.06
N GLY A 74 2.99 -6.11 12.60
CA GLY A 74 3.86 -7.14 13.15
C GLY A 74 4.22 -6.88 14.63
N LEU A 75 4.57 -5.64 14.95
CA LEU A 75 4.94 -5.22 16.30
C LEU A 75 3.74 -5.30 17.26
N PHE A 76 2.57 -4.77 16.86
CA PHE A 76 1.37 -4.80 17.70
C PHE A 76 0.88 -6.23 17.94
N ALA A 77 0.93 -7.10 16.93
CA ALA A 77 0.61 -8.52 17.08
C ALA A 77 1.59 -9.23 18.03
N THR A 78 2.89 -8.92 17.94
CA THR A 78 3.94 -9.46 18.82
C THR A 78 3.73 -9.05 20.28
N GLN A 79 3.25 -7.81 20.49
CA GLN A 79 2.94 -7.29 21.83
C GLN A 79 1.54 -7.70 22.34
N GLY A 80 0.81 -8.52 21.59
CA GLY A 80 -0.53 -8.97 21.98
C GLY A 80 -1.62 -7.90 21.98
N LEU A 81 -1.38 -6.77 21.30
CA LEU A 81 -2.33 -5.66 21.20
C LEU A 81 -3.37 -5.87 20.09
N THR A 82 -3.07 -6.73 19.14
CA THR A 82 -3.92 -7.01 17.97
C THR A 82 -3.99 -8.50 17.67
N SER A 83 -4.96 -8.90 16.84
CA SER A 83 -4.99 -10.25 16.26
C SER A 83 -3.72 -10.49 15.44
N ARG A 84 -3.32 -11.77 15.38
CA ARG A 84 -2.09 -12.19 14.71
C ARG A 84 -2.37 -12.59 13.27
N PRO A 85 -1.73 -11.98 12.27
CA PRO A 85 -1.67 -12.52 10.90
C PRO A 85 -0.94 -13.86 10.86
N LYS A 86 -1.20 -14.69 9.87
CA LYS A 86 -0.43 -15.93 9.65
C LYS A 86 0.96 -15.60 9.10
N SER A 87 1.05 -14.67 8.15
CA SER A 87 2.32 -14.14 7.63
C SER A 87 2.13 -12.74 7.06
N LEU A 88 3.22 -11.95 6.98
CA LEU A 88 3.29 -10.66 6.32
C LEU A 88 4.31 -10.75 5.19
N THR A 89 3.90 -10.45 3.98
CA THR A 89 4.81 -10.32 2.83
C THR A 89 4.76 -8.88 2.33
N VAL A 90 5.94 -8.26 2.22
CA VAL A 90 6.09 -6.89 1.72
C VAL A 90 6.80 -6.92 0.39
N LEU A 91 6.22 -6.26 -0.60
CA LEU A 91 6.81 -6.05 -1.92
C LEU A 91 6.94 -4.54 -2.14
N ASP A 92 8.17 -4.03 -2.17
CA ASP A 92 8.44 -2.60 -2.32
C ASP A 92 9.61 -2.36 -3.29
N PHE A 93 9.59 -1.26 -4.01
CA PHE A 93 10.69 -0.89 -4.92
C PHE A 93 11.85 -0.20 -4.21
N ASP A 94 11.66 0.22 -2.96
CA ASP A 94 12.67 0.88 -2.13
C ASP A 94 13.42 -0.14 -1.26
N GLU A 95 14.66 -0.47 -1.64
CA GLU A 95 15.49 -1.43 -0.92
C GLU A 95 15.75 -1.00 0.53
N ARG A 96 15.81 0.32 0.81
CA ARG A 96 15.99 0.84 2.16
C ARG A 96 14.83 0.41 3.06
N MET A 97 13.60 0.42 2.52
CA MET A 97 12.42 -0.04 3.25
C MET A 97 12.42 -1.56 3.42
N VAL A 98 12.75 -2.30 2.36
CA VAL A 98 12.85 -3.78 2.40
C VAL A 98 13.84 -4.22 3.49
N ASN A 99 15.07 -3.66 3.48
CA ASN A 99 16.11 -3.97 4.46
C ASN A 99 15.71 -3.53 5.89
N ASN A 100 15.05 -2.38 6.01
CA ASN A 100 14.58 -1.89 7.30
C ASN A 100 13.51 -2.80 7.92
N ILE A 101 12.55 -3.29 7.13
CA ILE A 101 11.50 -4.21 7.60
C ILE A 101 12.13 -5.51 8.08
N ASP A 102 13.07 -6.08 7.31
CA ASP A 102 13.77 -7.31 7.69
C ASP A 102 14.56 -7.12 8.99
N LYS A 103 15.30 -6.02 9.12
CA LYS A 103 16.03 -5.69 10.34
C LYS A 103 15.10 -5.45 11.53
N PHE A 104 14.05 -4.65 11.34
CA PHE A 104 13.09 -4.30 12.38
C PHE A 104 12.39 -5.55 12.94
N SER A 105 11.97 -6.46 12.06
CA SER A 105 11.31 -7.70 12.47
C SER A 105 12.21 -8.59 13.35
N LYS A 106 13.51 -8.60 13.07
CA LYS A 106 14.53 -9.32 13.88
C LYS A 106 14.80 -8.61 15.21
N ASP A 107 15.02 -7.28 15.16
CA ASP A 107 15.31 -6.47 16.36
C ASP A 107 14.19 -6.53 17.41
N PHE A 108 12.94 -6.65 16.97
CA PHE A 108 11.76 -6.74 17.84
C PHE A 108 11.21 -8.16 17.96
N GLU A 109 11.95 -9.17 17.49
CA GLU A 109 11.61 -10.60 17.62
C GLU A 109 10.15 -10.89 17.25
N PHE A 110 9.74 -10.49 16.03
CA PHE A 110 8.35 -10.63 15.60
C PHE A 110 7.83 -12.05 15.74
N SER A 111 6.69 -12.19 16.42
CA SER A 111 5.99 -13.47 16.54
C SER A 111 5.30 -13.89 15.23
N VAL A 112 5.18 -12.97 14.27
CA VAL A 112 4.61 -13.18 12.94
C VAL A 112 5.74 -13.32 11.93
N PRO A 113 5.75 -14.34 11.04
CA PRO A 113 6.71 -14.43 9.96
C PRO A 113 6.57 -13.23 9.02
N VAL A 114 7.70 -12.56 8.74
CA VAL A 114 7.76 -11.42 7.81
C VAL A 114 8.75 -11.73 6.72
N LYS A 115 8.39 -11.43 5.47
CA LYS A 115 9.27 -11.49 4.30
C LYS A 115 9.13 -10.19 3.53
N ALA A 116 10.23 -9.47 3.33
CA ALA A 116 10.29 -8.30 2.46
C ALA A 116 11.13 -8.61 1.21
N SER A 117 10.73 -8.08 0.06
CA SER A 117 11.43 -8.29 -1.21
C SER A 117 11.29 -7.08 -2.11
N ILE A 118 12.33 -6.82 -2.93
CA ILE A 118 12.30 -5.74 -3.91
C ILE A 118 11.36 -6.13 -5.05
N TYR A 119 10.40 -5.26 -5.32
CA TYR A 119 9.47 -5.40 -6.42
C TYR A 119 8.91 -4.04 -6.83
N ASN A 120 8.82 -3.81 -8.14
CA ASN A 120 8.13 -2.66 -8.69
C ASN A 120 6.85 -3.12 -9.40
N VAL A 121 5.73 -2.44 -9.13
CA VAL A 121 4.43 -2.78 -9.72
C VAL A 121 4.38 -2.70 -11.25
N ILE A 122 5.32 -1.97 -11.87
CA ILE A 122 5.47 -1.91 -13.33
C ILE A 122 5.87 -3.28 -13.89
N ASP A 123 6.74 -4.01 -13.18
CA ASP A 123 7.23 -5.31 -13.61
C ASP A 123 6.13 -6.39 -13.50
N LYS A 124 6.28 -7.44 -14.28
CA LYS A 124 5.47 -8.66 -14.10
C LYS A 124 5.67 -9.23 -12.70
N ALA A 125 4.61 -9.73 -12.10
CA ALA A 125 4.71 -10.41 -10.82
C ALA A 125 5.48 -11.73 -10.94
N ASP A 126 6.19 -12.07 -9.86
CA ASP A 126 6.82 -13.39 -9.75
C ASP A 126 5.75 -14.49 -9.81
N PRO A 127 5.85 -15.45 -10.75
CA PRO A 127 4.89 -16.54 -10.86
C PRO A 127 4.71 -17.33 -9.55
N ASP A 128 5.75 -17.44 -8.74
CA ASP A 128 5.71 -18.15 -7.47
C ASP A 128 4.91 -17.42 -6.38
N LEU A 129 4.61 -16.13 -6.58
CA LEU A 129 3.80 -15.33 -5.66
C LEU A 129 2.34 -15.20 -6.09
N ARG A 130 1.96 -15.70 -7.26
CA ARG A 130 0.58 -15.60 -7.77
C ARG A 130 -0.40 -16.40 -6.91
N GLN A 131 -1.56 -15.81 -6.67
CA GLN A 131 -2.68 -16.45 -5.94
C GLN A 131 -2.28 -16.99 -4.55
N LYS A 132 -1.33 -16.32 -3.86
CA LYS A 132 -0.82 -16.77 -2.55
C LYS A 132 -1.51 -16.09 -1.37
N PHE A 133 -1.95 -14.83 -1.53
CA PHE A 133 -2.36 -14.01 -0.40
C PHE A 133 -3.88 -14.02 -0.20
N ASP A 134 -4.30 -14.04 1.08
CA ASP A 134 -5.70 -13.97 1.50
C ASP A 134 -6.19 -12.55 1.64
N PHE A 135 -5.25 -11.61 1.85
CA PHE A 135 -5.54 -10.22 2.09
C PHE A 135 -4.43 -9.33 1.53
N PHE A 136 -4.78 -8.18 0.95
CA PHE A 136 -3.81 -7.16 0.56
C PHE A 136 -4.05 -5.84 1.30
N TYR A 137 -2.97 -5.14 1.56
CA TYR A 137 -2.95 -3.76 2.05
C TYR A 137 -2.16 -2.90 1.08
N ILE A 138 -2.75 -1.79 0.63
CA ILE A 138 -2.09 -0.82 -0.23
C ILE A 138 -2.35 0.61 0.24
N ASN A 139 -1.28 1.41 0.25
CA ASN A 139 -1.30 2.88 0.31
C ASN A 139 -0.45 3.41 -0.84
N PRO A 140 -0.94 3.33 -2.09
CA PRO A 140 -0.18 3.63 -3.30
C PRO A 140 -0.06 5.14 -3.52
N PRO A 141 0.78 5.58 -4.47
CA PRO A 141 0.69 6.94 -5.01
C PRO A 141 -0.73 7.23 -5.48
N TYR A 142 -1.24 8.41 -5.12
CA TYR A 142 -2.68 8.70 -5.28
C TYR A 142 -3.11 9.01 -6.72
N GLY A 143 -2.15 9.29 -7.61
CA GLY A 143 -2.44 9.55 -9.01
C GLY A 143 -3.20 10.86 -9.25
N SER A 144 -2.81 11.93 -8.58
CA SER A 144 -3.39 13.26 -8.79
C SER A 144 -3.32 13.75 -10.24
N LYS A 145 -2.27 13.35 -10.97
CA LYS A 145 -2.05 13.73 -12.38
C LYS A 145 -2.60 12.73 -13.41
N ASN A 146 -2.99 11.54 -12.98
CA ASN A 146 -3.49 10.48 -13.86
C ASN A 146 -4.84 9.92 -13.40
N LYS A 147 -5.61 10.70 -12.63
CA LYS A 147 -6.99 10.40 -12.25
C LYS A 147 -7.16 9.06 -11.50
N GLY A 148 -6.17 8.69 -10.69
CA GLY A 148 -6.18 7.46 -9.91
C GLY A 148 -5.61 6.23 -10.61
N LEU A 149 -5.08 6.34 -11.84
CA LEU A 149 -4.46 5.19 -12.54
C LEU A 149 -3.28 4.60 -11.76
N SER A 150 -2.56 5.41 -10.96
CA SER A 150 -1.53 4.88 -10.06
C SER A 150 -2.11 3.83 -9.11
N THR A 151 -3.19 4.15 -8.41
CA THR A 151 -3.85 3.18 -7.51
C THR A 151 -4.37 1.94 -8.27
N ILE A 152 -4.92 2.14 -9.47
CA ILE A 152 -5.41 1.04 -10.31
C ILE A 152 -4.27 0.11 -10.74
N ALA A 153 -3.07 0.65 -10.99
CA ALA A 153 -1.86 -0.14 -11.26
C ALA A 153 -1.54 -1.12 -10.12
N TRP A 154 -1.62 -0.66 -8.87
CA TRP A 154 -1.47 -1.52 -7.68
C TRP A 154 -2.57 -2.58 -7.61
N LEU A 155 -3.82 -2.21 -7.90
CA LEU A 155 -4.95 -3.15 -7.90
C LEU A 155 -4.78 -4.27 -8.92
N HIS A 156 -4.27 -3.99 -10.13
CA HIS A 156 -3.95 -5.03 -11.11
C HIS A 156 -2.98 -6.08 -10.54
N ARG A 157 -1.97 -5.64 -9.79
CA ARG A 157 -1.02 -6.56 -9.14
C ARG A 157 -1.63 -7.28 -7.94
N CYS A 158 -2.48 -6.63 -7.16
CA CYS A 158 -3.22 -7.32 -6.10
C CYS A 158 -4.11 -8.43 -6.68
N MET A 159 -4.79 -8.20 -7.81
CA MET A 159 -5.59 -9.21 -8.50
C MET A 159 -4.77 -10.43 -8.93
N GLU A 160 -3.51 -10.21 -9.35
CA GLU A 160 -2.61 -11.27 -9.78
C GLU A 160 -2.02 -12.07 -8.59
N LEU A 161 -1.65 -11.37 -7.51
CA LEU A 161 -0.96 -11.95 -6.36
C LEU A 161 -1.89 -12.59 -5.33
N CYS A 162 -3.11 -12.06 -5.19
CA CYS A 162 -4.07 -12.52 -4.20
C CYS A 162 -5.01 -13.60 -4.75
N LYS A 163 -5.50 -14.45 -3.85
CA LYS A 163 -6.46 -15.51 -4.14
C LYS A 163 -7.78 -14.94 -4.67
N GLN A 164 -8.55 -15.78 -5.34
CA GLN A 164 -9.85 -15.39 -5.90
C GLN A 164 -10.87 -14.93 -4.84
N GLU A 165 -10.83 -15.51 -3.65
CA GLU A 165 -11.69 -15.14 -2.52
C GLU A 165 -10.96 -14.24 -1.52
N SER A 166 -10.08 -13.35 -2.02
CA SER A 166 -9.32 -12.44 -1.16
C SER A 166 -10.13 -11.21 -0.74
N SER A 167 -9.70 -10.60 0.33
CA SER A 167 -10.14 -9.26 0.72
C SER A 167 -8.98 -8.28 0.66
N GLY A 168 -9.26 -6.99 0.73
CA GLY A 168 -8.20 -5.99 0.74
C GLY A 168 -8.56 -4.71 1.46
N CYS A 169 -7.54 -3.96 1.79
CA CYS A 169 -7.61 -2.61 2.29
C CYS A 169 -6.87 -1.66 1.36
N LEU A 170 -7.55 -0.61 0.93
CA LEU A 170 -6.99 0.47 0.16
C LEU A 170 -7.03 1.75 0.99
N VAL A 171 -5.90 2.44 1.07
CA VAL A 171 -5.81 3.82 1.55
C VAL A 171 -5.70 4.71 0.33
N ILE A 172 -6.72 5.52 0.06
CA ILE A 172 -6.81 6.33 -1.16
C ILE A 172 -7.23 7.76 -0.84
N PRO A 173 -6.87 8.76 -1.65
CA PRO A 173 -7.18 10.15 -1.36
C PRO A 173 -8.68 10.38 -1.42
N TYR A 174 -9.21 11.07 -0.43
CA TYR A 174 -10.58 11.55 -0.48
C TYR A 174 -10.78 12.79 0.39
N ASP A 175 -11.09 13.88 -0.27
CA ASP A 175 -11.58 15.12 0.33
C ASP A 175 -12.63 15.69 -0.61
N GLU A 176 -13.87 15.85 -0.14
CA GLU A 176 -15.00 16.33 -0.96
C GLU A 176 -14.79 17.74 -1.53
N ASN A 177 -13.91 18.53 -0.92
CA ASN A 177 -13.57 19.90 -1.35
C ASN A 177 -12.40 19.91 -2.37
N VAL A 178 -11.77 18.77 -2.65
CA VAL A 178 -10.62 18.65 -3.55
C VAL A 178 -10.99 17.78 -4.75
N LEU A 179 -11.43 18.41 -5.84
CA LEU A 179 -12.05 17.75 -6.99
C LEU A 179 -11.26 16.57 -7.56
N TRP A 180 -9.92 16.66 -7.64
CA TRP A 180 -9.14 15.56 -8.19
C TRP A 180 -9.20 14.30 -7.33
N THR A 181 -9.38 14.42 -6.01
CA THR A 181 -9.54 13.26 -5.12
C THR A 181 -10.88 12.57 -5.35
N VAL A 182 -11.93 13.35 -5.55
CA VAL A 182 -13.27 12.85 -5.88
C VAL A 182 -13.26 12.13 -7.24
N GLU A 183 -12.56 12.69 -8.24
CA GLU A 183 -12.42 12.05 -9.56
C GLU A 183 -11.63 10.75 -9.47
N ALA A 184 -10.50 10.75 -8.76
CA ALA A 184 -9.69 9.56 -8.54
C ALA A 184 -10.49 8.47 -7.80
N MET A 185 -11.18 8.83 -6.70
CA MET A 185 -12.04 7.92 -5.94
C MET A 185 -13.10 7.28 -6.84
N ARG A 186 -13.81 8.07 -7.66
CA ARG A 186 -14.82 7.55 -8.57
C ARG A 186 -14.24 6.53 -9.55
N ASN A 187 -13.08 6.82 -10.16
CA ASN A 187 -12.46 5.93 -11.12
C ASN A 187 -11.95 4.64 -10.48
N ILE A 188 -11.41 4.72 -9.25
CA ILE A 188 -10.98 3.55 -8.49
C ILE A 188 -12.17 2.66 -8.12
N GLN A 189 -13.29 3.24 -7.67
CA GLN A 189 -14.50 2.49 -7.35
C GLN A 189 -15.09 1.83 -8.60
N ASP A 190 -15.15 2.53 -9.73
CA ASP A 190 -15.60 1.98 -11.02
C ASP A 190 -14.73 0.79 -11.45
N PHE A 191 -13.41 0.91 -11.32
CA PHE A 191 -12.49 -0.19 -11.59
C PHE A 191 -12.73 -1.39 -10.67
N LEU A 192 -12.85 -1.17 -9.36
CA LEU A 192 -13.10 -2.23 -8.39
C LEU A 192 -14.35 -3.03 -8.73
N ILE A 193 -15.48 -2.34 -8.99
CA ILE A 193 -16.75 -2.98 -9.33
C ILE A 193 -16.62 -3.80 -10.63
N LYS A 194 -16.01 -3.22 -11.68
CA LYS A 194 -15.80 -3.89 -12.97
C LYS A 194 -14.84 -5.09 -12.87
N SER A 195 -13.96 -5.07 -11.88
CA SER A 195 -12.98 -6.14 -11.60
C SER A 195 -13.48 -7.19 -10.61
N GLY A 196 -14.77 -7.21 -10.31
CA GLY A 196 -15.38 -8.23 -9.46
C GLY A 196 -15.16 -8.02 -7.97
N PHE A 197 -14.88 -6.78 -7.52
CA PHE A 197 -14.84 -6.45 -6.10
C PHE A 197 -16.13 -5.79 -5.63
N VAL A 198 -16.48 -6.06 -4.39
CA VAL A 198 -17.51 -5.34 -3.64
C VAL A 198 -16.80 -4.44 -2.62
N ILE A 199 -17.20 -3.18 -2.55
CA ILE A 199 -16.76 -2.26 -1.49
C ILE A 199 -17.64 -2.57 -0.29
N ARG A 200 -17.05 -3.18 0.75
CA ARG A 200 -17.78 -3.55 1.95
C ARG A 200 -17.91 -2.40 2.94
N ASP A 201 -16.83 -1.66 3.11
CA ASP A 201 -16.77 -0.53 4.05
C ASP A 201 -15.94 0.60 3.46
N MET A 202 -16.28 1.84 3.80
CA MET A 202 -15.53 3.05 3.47
C MET A 202 -15.54 4.00 4.66
N VAL A 203 -14.34 4.38 5.13
CA VAL A 203 -14.15 5.36 6.21
C VAL A 203 -13.37 6.55 5.65
N THR A 204 -14.01 7.70 5.56
CA THR A 204 -13.42 8.93 5.02
C THR A 204 -12.74 9.76 6.09
N GLY A 205 -11.76 10.59 5.69
CA GLY A 205 -11.06 11.51 6.62
C GLY A 205 -10.26 10.78 7.70
N MET A 206 -9.81 9.56 7.40
CA MET A 206 -9.19 8.69 8.39
C MET A 206 -7.73 9.04 8.66
N HIS A 207 -7.01 9.53 7.66
CA HIS A 207 -5.58 9.79 7.78
C HIS A 207 -5.23 11.19 7.33
N SER A 208 -4.19 11.71 7.96
CA SER A 208 -3.47 12.92 7.62
C SER A 208 -1.98 12.62 7.40
N TYR A 209 -1.27 13.53 6.78
CA TYR A 209 0.06 13.28 6.26
C TYR A 209 1.05 14.38 6.60
N HIS A 210 2.34 14.03 6.66
CA HIS A 210 3.43 14.98 6.73
C HIS A 210 3.61 15.71 5.39
N LEU A 211 2.62 16.53 5.03
CA LEU A 211 2.51 17.24 3.74
C LEU A 211 2.26 18.74 3.96
N PRO A 212 3.32 19.53 4.24
CA PRO A 212 3.16 20.96 4.56
C PRO A 212 2.48 21.78 3.46
N GLU A 213 2.64 21.39 2.18
CA GLU A 213 2.03 22.07 1.03
C GLU A 213 0.53 21.78 0.86
N ALA A 214 0.02 20.74 1.51
CA ALA A 214 -1.40 20.40 1.53
C ALA A 214 -1.80 19.79 2.89
N PRO A 215 -1.74 20.56 3.98
CA PRO A 215 -1.93 20.04 5.33
C PRO A 215 -3.35 19.52 5.60
N GLY A 216 -4.31 19.90 4.78
CA GLY A 216 -5.71 19.45 4.89
C GLY A 216 -6.02 18.22 4.03
N LEU A 217 -5.05 17.70 3.25
CA LEU A 217 -5.30 16.51 2.46
C LEU A 217 -5.50 15.30 3.36
N THR A 218 -6.65 14.65 3.21
CA THR A 218 -6.99 13.42 3.93
C THR A 218 -7.15 12.25 2.97
N SER A 219 -7.19 11.05 3.53
CA SER A 219 -7.50 9.83 2.80
C SER A 219 -8.65 9.05 3.42
N ALA A 220 -9.19 8.14 2.63
CA ALA A 220 -10.18 7.17 3.06
C ALA A 220 -9.57 5.77 3.11
N THR A 221 -10.06 4.95 4.05
CA THR A 221 -9.86 3.51 4.05
C THR A 221 -11.04 2.83 3.38
N LEU A 222 -10.80 2.05 2.34
CA LEU A 222 -11.77 1.16 1.73
C LEU A 222 -11.44 -0.29 2.08
N ILE A 223 -12.46 -1.03 2.51
CA ILE A 223 -12.38 -2.49 2.67
C ILE A 223 -13.15 -3.13 1.52
N VAL A 224 -12.48 -3.99 0.79
CA VAL A 224 -13.04 -4.65 -0.38
C VAL A 224 -12.98 -6.16 -0.26
N ASP A 225 -13.97 -6.84 -0.84
CA ASP A 225 -13.98 -8.29 -0.98
C ASP A 225 -14.07 -8.64 -2.46
N ARG A 226 -13.21 -9.55 -2.93
CA ARG A 226 -13.27 -10.09 -4.27
C ARG A 226 -14.32 -11.18 -4.32
N VAL A 227 -15.35 -10.99 -5.15
CA VAL A 227 -16.53 -11.86 -5.22
C VAL A 227 -16.69 -12.54 -6.57
N GLU A 228 -15.93 -12.10 -7.59
CA GLU A 228 -15.92 -12.69 -8.91
C GLU A 228 -14.52 -13.18 -9.29
N ASN A 229 -14.49 -14.28 -10.03
CA ASN A 229 -13.24 -14.84 -10.55
C ASN A 229 -12.81 -14.09 -11.82
N THR A 230 -12.28 -12.88 -11.64
CA THR A 230 -11.73 -12.06 -12.71
C THR A 230 -10.21 -12.06 -12.63
N SER A 231 -9.52 -12.05 -13.76
CA SER A 231 -8.06 -11.90 -13.82
C SER A 231 -7.69 -10.47 -14.17
N SER A 232 -6.49 -10.04 -13.76
CA SER A 232 -5.91 -8.82 -14.28
C SER A 232 -5.63 -8.97 -15.78
N GLU A 233 -5.99 -7.97 -16.59
CA GLU A 233 -5.64 -7.95 -18.01
C GLU A 233 -4.12 -7.92 -18.26
N PHE A 234 -3.34 -7.55 -17.24
CA PHE A 234 -1.88 -7.48 -17.31
C PHE A 234 -1.19 -8.64 -16.57
N GLU A 235 -1.93 -9.71 -16.28
CA GLU A 235 -1.36 -10.88 -15.61
C GLU A 235 -0.16 -11.45 -16.39
N GLY A 236 0.99 -11.54 -15.72
CA GLY A 236 2.24 -12.02 -16.32
C GLY A 236 2.94 -11.04 -17.27
N HIS A 237 2.41 -9.85 -17.43
CA HIS A 237 2.95 -8.80 -18.30
C HIS A 237 3.38 -7.59 -17.49
N ILE A 238 4.24 -6.77 -18.07
CA ILE A 238 4.54 -5.43 -17.54
C ILE A 238 3.32 -4.52 -17.74
N LEU A 239 3.19 -3.49 -16.91
CA LEU A 239 2.14 -2.51 -17.08
C LEU A 239 2.35 -1.69 -18.36
N PRO A 240 1.28 -1.40 -19.11
CA PRO A 240 1.37 -0.58 -20.32
C PRO A 240 1.62 0.89 -19.99
N LYS A 241 2.06 1.62 -21.00
CA LYS A 241 2.53 3.01 -20.93
C LYS A 241 1.59 3.94 -20.18
N GLU A 242 0.30 3.85 -20.42
CA GLU A 242 -0.74 4.70 -19.81
C GLU A 242 -0.79 4.59 -18.28
N TYR A 243 -0.46 3.45 -17.71
CA TYR A 243 -0.36 3.24 -16.27
C TYR A 243 0.96 3.73 -15.69
N VAL A 244 2.02 3.77 -16.51
CA VAL A 244 3.37 4.12 -16.07
C VAL A 244 3.58 5.63 -16.07
N ILE A 245 2.93 6.37 -16.99
CA ILE A 245 3.00 7.83 -17.04
C ILE A 245 2.41 8.41 -15.74
N ASN A 246 3.18 9.27 -15.08
CA ASN A 246 2.82 9.89 -13.79
C ASN A 246 2.54 8.90 -12.65
N LEU A 247 3.03 7.65 -12.75
CA LEU A 247 2.79 6.62 -11.74
C LEU A 247 3.18 7.10 -10.33
N TYR A 248 4.33 7.77 -10.22
CA TYR A 248 4.86 8.37 -8.99
C TYR A 248 4.75 9.91 -9.00
N GLY A 249 3.74 10.47 -9.66
CA GLY A 249 3.48 11.91 -9.69
C GLY A 249 4.37 12.74 -10.63
N LYS A 250 5.38 12.15 -11.29
CA LYS A 250 6.28 12.83 -12.27
C LYS A 250 6.33 12.09 -13.61
N GLU A 251 6.35 12.87 -14.70
CA GLU A 251 6.32 12.33 -16.08
C GLU A 251 7.61 11.61 -16.50
N ARG A 252 8.77 11.97 -15.93
CA ARG A 252 10.08 11.67 -16.50
C ARG A 252 10.97 10.77 -15.69
N GLU A 253 10.61 10.50 -14.45
CA GLU A 253 11.45 9.69 -13.55
C GLU A 253 10.68 8.48 -13.08
N ILE A 254 10.88 7.36 -13.78
CA ILE A 254 10.31 6.09 -13.40
C ILE A 254 11.42 5.25 -12.80
N PRO A 255 11.45 5.11 -11.47
CA PRO A 255 12.45 4.28 -10.83
C PRO A 255 12.14 2.81 -11.09
N LYS A 256 13.19 2.03 -11.30
CA LYS A 256 13.10 0.57 -11.16
C LYS A 256 13.17 0.19 -9.69
N ASN A 257 14.14 0.73 -8.99
CA ASN A 257 14.31 0.60 -7.55
C ASN A 257 15.16 1.74 -6.97
N ILE A 258 15.07 1.92 -5.66
CA ILE A 258 15.99 2.72 -4.87
C ILE A 258 16.87 1.74 -4.10
N SER A 259 18.19 1.85 -4.20
CA SER A 259 19.12 1.00 -3.45
C SER A 259 19.24 1.43 -1.98
N ASP A 260 19.88 0.59 -1.18
CA ASP A 260 20.04 0.81 0.27
C ASP A 260 20.80 2.10 0.62
N ASP A 261 21.71 2.55 -0.25
CA ASP A 261 22.42 3.84 -0.11
C ASP A 261 21.61 5.04 -0.63
N GLY A 262 20.38 4.82 -1.10
CA GLY A 262 19.49 5.84 -1.64
C GLY A 262 19.71 6.16 -3.12
N THR A 263 20.60 5.45 -3.82
CA THR A 263 20.78 5.62 -5.27
C THR A 263 19.55 5.16 -6.02
N ILE A 264 19.08 5.99 -6.96
CA ILE A 264 17.90 5.70 -7.78
C ILE A 264 18.35 5.02 -9.06
N TYR A 265 17.85 3.83 -9.33
CA TYR A 265 18.05 3.12 -10.58
C TYR A 265 16.79 3.24 -11.43
N GLY A 266 16.98 3.73 -12.68
CA GLY A 266 15.93 3.74 -13.70
C GLY A 266 15.84 2.43 -14.46
N TYR A 267 14.81 2.26 -15.27
CA TYR A 267 14.75 1.15 -16.22
C TYR A 267 15.82 1.34 -17.31
N PRO A 268 16.62 0.31 -17.62
CA PRO A 268 17.77 0.44 -18.52
C PRO A 268 17.40 0.77 -19.97
N ASN A 269 16.15 0.58 -20.37
CA ASN A 269 15.64 0.87 -21.71
C ASN A 269 14.33 1.64 -21.62
N TYR A 270 14.42 2.94 -21.39
CA TYR A 270 13.27 3.84 -21.39
C TYR A 270 12.45 3.75 -22.69
N ASP A 271 13.14 3.49 -23.83
CA ASP A 271 12.53 3.45 -25.15
C ASP A 271 11.48 2.34 -25.31
N TRP A 272 11.57 1.24 -24.56
CA TRP A 272 10.58 0.17 -24.70
C TRP A 272 9.37 0.35 -23.74
N ILE A 273 9.53 1.02 -22.60
CA ILE A 273 8.39 1.43 -21.76
C ILE A 273 7.60 2.52 -22.50
N TYR A 274 8.27 3.43 -23.20
CA TYR A 274 7.66 4.58 -23.85
C TYR A 274 7.51 4.46 -25.36
N GLY A 275 8.09 3.45 -26.02
CA GLY A 275 7.89 3.11 -27.45
C GLY A 275 8.12 4.24 -28.43
N THR A 276 8.99 5.18 -28.15
CA THR A 276 9.57 6.24 -28.99
C THR A 276 9.90 7.51 -28.21
N LYS A 277 10.99 8.13 -28.58
CA LYS A 277 11.58 9.36 -28.06
C LYS A 277 10.55 10.42 -27.70
N PHE A 278 10.49 10.78 -26.40
CA PHE A 278 10.01 12.06 -25.97
C PHE A 278 11.13 13.10 -26.15
N TRP A 279 11.11 13.82 -27.25
CA TRP A 279 11.85 15.06 -27.44
C TRP A 279 10.88 16.22 -27.59
#